data_75c1d9b705063ec4d8241fb06bbd2659
#
_entry.id   75c1d9b705063ec4d8241fb06bbd2659
#
_cell.length_a   1.000
_cell.length_b   1.000
_cell.length_c   1.000
_cell.angle_alpha   90.00
_cell.angle_beta   90.00
_cell.angle_gamma   90.00
#
_symmetry.space_group_name_H-M   'P 1'
#
loop_
_entity.id
_entity.type
_entity.pdbx_description
1 polymer ?
#
loop_
_entity_poly.entity_id
_entity_poly.type
_entity_poly.pdbx_seq_one_letter_code
_entity_poly.pdbx_strand_id
1 'polypeptide(L)'
;MNKEKDNPQQQMQDLFSQMVSQTSGMFSPMDPLGAMKPLQQVAEAWTKNPQQFADAMQDWTQQIGDMNTRIWQDFLDRQKENDSKENQFAELADLPYFTWIREYYKTYTNWMEQQIRDTSGVSEKIKEDASFWSNQMLSALSPNNYFWTNPEAINAFIESKGETLRHGLQNWLNDQMRDGLPEMVDKTQFQVGGNLANTPGKVIFRNELIELIQYEPMTKEVHEIPIVITPPWINKFYILDLKPKKSFVLNLVSQGYTVFVISWKNPTKEMRNTSMDDYLFLGPLKAIEVAKAITKSKQVHAMGYCIGGTLLASAMASLNHCLLYTSPSPRD
;
A
#
# COMPACT_ATOMS: atom_id res chain seq x y z
N MET A 1 -45.09 -27.86 35.52
CA MET A 1 -43.65 -27.62 35.31
C MET A 1 -43.34 -27.98 33.86
N ASN A 2 -43.47 -27.01 32.97
CA ASN A 2 -43.11 -27.14 31.55
C ASN A 2 -41.58 -26.97 31.45
N LYS A 3 -40.89 -28.02 31.06
CA LYS A 3 -39.55 -27.91 30.49
C LYS A 3 -39.74 -27.53 29.01
N GLU A 4 -39.65 -26.24 28.70
CA GLU A 4 -39.33 -25.81 27.34
C GLU A 4 -38.05 -26.49 26.94
N LYS A 5 -38.12 -27.38 25.94
CA LYS A 5 -36.96 -27.96 25.32
C LYS A 5 -36.24 -26.83 24.59
N ASP A 6 -35.10 -26.42 25.14
CA ASP A 6 -34.21 -25.45 24.53
C ASP A 6 -33.95 -25.88 23.06
N ASN A 7 -34.43 -25.07 22.15
CA ASN A 7 -34.25 -25.29 20.71
C ASN A 7 -32.73 -25.15 20.41
N PRO A 8 -32.06 -26.19 19.87
CA PRO A 8 -30.62 -26.13 19.56
C PRO A 8 -30.23 -24.94 18.66
N GLN A 9 -31.16 -24.49 17.80
CA GLN A 9 -30.99 -23.28 16.99
C GLN A 9 -30.94 -22.01 17.83
N GLN A 10 -31.74 -21.93 18.87
CA GLN A 10 -31.79 -20.78 19.78
C GLN A 10 -30.53 -20.69 20.65
N GLN A 11 -30.02 -21.84 21.13
CA GLN A 11 -28.75 -21.90 21.85
C GLN A 11 -27.56 -21.49 20.99
N MET A 12 -27.53 -21.91 19.74
CA MET A 12 -26.47 -21.53 18.79
C MET A 12 -26.53 -20.03 18.46
N GLN A 13 -27.72 -19.48 18.31
CA GLN A 13 -27.95 -18.05 18.08
C GLN A 13 -27.52 -17.20 19.26
N ASP A 14 -27.84 -17.62 20.50
CA ASP A 14 -27.46 -16.93 21.72
C ASP A 14 -25.93 -16.98 21.91
N LEU A 15 -25.30 -18.12 21.62
CA LEU A 15 -23.84 -18.27 21.67
C LEU A 15 -23.15 -17.37 20.65
N PHE A 16 -23.65 -17.32 19.42
CA PHE A 16 -23.11 -16.47 18.38
C PHE A 16 -23.27 -14.98 18.70
N SER A 17 -24.45 -14.59 19.20
CA SER A 17 -24.72 -13.21 19.66
C SER A 17 -23.81 -12.78 20.81
N GLN A 18 -23.53 -13.69 21.77
CA GLN A 18 -22.57 -13.45 22.83
C GLN A 18 -21.15 -13.31 22.31
N MET A 19 -20.73 -14.16 21.36
CA MET A 19 -19.42 -14.05 20.72
C MET A 19 -19.25 -12.70 19.99
N VAL A 20 -20.22 -12.28 19.19
CA VAL A 20 -20.20 -11.00 18.47
C VAL A 20 -20.13 -9.82 19.45
N SER A 21 -20.91 -9.84 20.56
CA SER A 21 -20.91 -8.77 21.56
C SER A 21 -19.60 -8.70 22.36
N GLN A 22 -19.00 -9.83 22.69
CA GLN A 22 -17.73 -9.88 23.42
C GLN A 22 -16.54 -9.45 22.55
N THR A 23 -16.52 -9.84 21.28
CA THR A 23 -15.45 -9.44 20.36
C THR A 23 -15.52 -7.95 19.99
N SER A 24 -16.70 -7.36 19.90
CA SER A 24 -16.86 -5.93 19.56
C SER A 24 -16.23 -4.98 20.59
N GLY A 25 -16.33 -5.33 21.91
CA GLY A 25 -15.70 -4.56 22.99
C GLY A 25 -14.17 -4.71 23.06
N MET A 26 -13.66 -5.85 22.65
CA MET A 26 -12.24 -6.21 22.77
C MET A 26 -11.35 -5.57 21.68
N PHE A 27 -11.91 -5.32 20.49
CA PHE A 27 -11.16 -4.79 19.34
C PHE A 27 -11.28 -3.28 19.16
N SER A 28 -12.24 -2.61 19.81
CA SER A 28 -12.47 -1.16 19.67
C SER A 28 -11.24 -0.28 19.95
N PRO A 29 -10.38 -0.57 20.98
CA PRO A 29 -9.17 0.22 21.20
C PRO A 29 -8.04 -0.08 20.21
N MET A 30 -8.11 -1.20 19.46
CA MET A 30 -7.09 -1.68 18.53
C MET A 30 -7.45 -1.42 17.05
N ASP A 31 -8.57 -0.75 16.77
CA ASP A 31 -9.08 -0.49 15.42
C ASP A 31 -9.04 1.00 15.04
N PRO A 32 -7.83 1.58 14.89
CA PRO A 32 -7.68 3.00 14.54
C PRO A 32 -8.19 3.33 13.12
N LEU A 33 -8.39 2.32 12.28
CA LEU A 33 -8.84 2.47 10.90
C LEU A 33 -10.35 2.22 10.74
N GLY A 34 -11.05 1.79 11.79
CA GLY A 34 -12.47 1.44 11.72
C GLY A 34 -12.77 0.18 10.88
N ALA A 35 -11.78 -0.70 10.72
CA ALA A 35 -11.86 -1.92 9.92
C ALA A 35 -12.91 -2.92 10.42
N MET A 36 -13.07 -2.98 11.74
CA MET A 36 -13.97 -3.94 12.39
C MET A 36 -15.45 -3.54 12.32
N LYS A 37 -15.75 -2.25 12.21
CA LYS A 37 -17.11 -1.74 12.23
C LYS A 37 -18.01 -2.29 11.12
N PRO A 38 -17.61 -2.31 9.84
CA PRO A 38 -18.42 -2.90 8.76
C PRO A 38 -18.63 -4.41 8.96
N LEU A 39 -17.60 -5.13 9.39
CA LEU A 39 -17.70 -6.57 9.68
C LEU A 39 -18.66 -6.86 10.83
N GLN A 40 -18.63 -6.05 11.87
CA GLN A 40 -19.57 -6.13 12.99
C GLN A 40 -21.01 -5.90 12.53
N GLN A 41 -21.27 -4.91 11.68
CA GLN A 41 -22.61 -4.63 11.15
C GLN A 41 -23.15 -5.79 10.32
N VAL A 42 -22.29 -6.46 9.53
CA VAL A 42 -22.66 -7.68 8.81
C VAL A 42 -23.00 -8.81 9.80
N ALA A 43 -22.15 -9.03 10.80
CA ALA A 43 -22.40 -10.06 11.82
C ALA A 43 -23.69 -9.80 12.62
N GLU A 44 -23.99 -8.55 12.97
CA GLU A 44 -25.25 -8.17 13.60
C GLU A 44 -26.47 -8.42 12.69
N ALA A 45 -26.33 -8.20 11.39
CA ALA A 45 -27.40 -8.51 10.42
C ALA A 45 -27.70 -10.02 10.37
N TRP A 46 -26.65 -10.86 10.45
CA TRP A 46 -26.81 -12.33 10.52
C TRP A 46 -27.52 -12.76 11.80
N THR A 47 -27.24 -12.13 12.95
CA THR A 47 -27.95 -12.46 14.20
C THR A 47 -29.45 -12.11 14.14
N LYS A 48 -29.81 -11.09 13.37
CA LYS A 48 -31.20 -10.67 13.15
C LYS A 48 -31.96 -11.54 12.13
N ASN A 49 -31.23 -12.30 11.31
CA ASN A 49 -31.80 -13.20 10.31
C ASN A 49 -31.24 -14.62 10.48
N PRO A 50 -31.73 -15.36 11.47
CA PRO A 50 -31.21 -16.70 11.82
C PRO A 50 -31.38 -17.71 10.67
N GLN A 51 -32.41 -17.55 9.81
CA GLN A 51 -32.59 -18.44 8.68
C GLN A 51 -31.46 -18.24 7.66
N GLN A 52 -31.11 -17.02 7.32
CA GLN A 52 -29.99 -16.73 6.40
C GLN A 52 -28.67 -17.30 6.93
N PHE A 53 -28.44 -17.20 8.23
CA PHE A 53 -27.26 -17.81 8.85
C PHE A 53 -27.27 -19.34 8.76
N ALA A 54 -28.42 -19.98 9.01
CA ALA A 54 -28.56 -21.42 8.90
C ALA A 54 -28.32 -21.91 7.47
N ASP A 55 -28.87 -21.22 6.48
CA ASP A 55 -28.69 -21.53 5.05
C ASP A 55 -27.22 -21.37 4.65
N ALA A 56 -26.52 -20.32 5.13
CA ALA A 56 -25.10 -20.10 4.90
C ALA A 56 -24.23 -21.21 5.52
N MET A 57 -24.57 -21.68 6.72
CA MET A 57 -23.85 -22.79 7.36
C MET A 57 -24.10 -24.15 6.67
N GLN A 58 -25.29 -24.36 6.15
CA GLN A 58 -25.61 -25.54 5.35
C GLN A 58 -24.78 -25.53 4.04
N ASP A 59 -24.77 -24.40 3.33
CA ASP A 59 -23.97 -24.21 2.12
C ASP A 59 -22.47 -24.43 2.39
N TRP A 60 -21.94 -23.87 3.47
CA TRP A 60 -20.57 -24.11 3.91
C TRP A 60 -20.26 -25.61 4.12
N THR A 61 -21.14 -26.31 4.85
CA THR A 61 -20.97 -27.72 5.13
C THR A 61 -20.96 -28.55 3.84
N GLN A 62 -21.81 -28.21 2.88
CA GLN A 62 -21.85 -28.85 1.58
C GLN A 62 -20.57 -28.59 0.78
N GLN A 63 -20.13 -27.33 0.67
CA GLN A 63 -18.91 -26.95 -0.07
C GLN A 63 -17.68 -27.67 0.47
N ILE A 64 -17.53 -27.76 1.80
CA ILE A 64 -16.43 -28.51 2.44
C ILE A 64 -16.54 -30.01 2.17
N GLY A 65 -17.73 -30.58 2.20
CA GLY A 65 -17.98 -31.99 1.87
C GLY A 65 -17.57 -32.30 0.42
N ASP A 66 -18.00 -31.48 -0.52
CA ASP A 66 -17.68 -31.61 -1.94
C ASP A 66 -16.18 -31.42 -2.20
N MET A 67 -15.55 -30.45 -1.54
CA MET A 67 -14.11 -30.23 -1.61
C MET A 67 -13.33 -31.45 -1.12
N ASN A 68 -13.67 -31.96 0.06
CA ASN A 68 -13.00 -33.15 0.61
C ASN A 68 -13.16 -34.36 -0.30
N THR A 69 -14.36 -34.57 -0.84
CA THR A 69 -14.63 -35.68 -1.77
C THR A 69 -13.77 -35.59 -3.03
N ARG A 70 -13.66 -34.41 -3.63
CA ARG A 70 -12.80 -34.17 -4.81
C ARG A 70 -11.33 -34.44 -4.49
N ILE A 71 -10.81 -33.90 -3.40
CA ILE A 71 -9.39 -34.07 -3.01
C ILE A 71 -9.07 -35.57 -2.83
N TRP A 72 -9.96 -36.32 -2.18
CA TRP A 72 -9.75 -37.77 -1.99
C TRP A 72 -9.85 -38.56 -3.31
N GLN A 73 -10.79 -38.21 -4.18
CA GLN A 73 -10.91 -38.83 -5.51
C GLN A 73 -9.65 -38.55 -6.35
N ASP A 74 -9.21 -37.30 -6.44
CA ASP A 74 -8.00 -36.93 -7.18
C ASP A 74 -6.75 -37.67 -6.63
N PHE A 75 -6.65 -37.80 -5.31
CA PHE A 75 -5.54 -38.55 -4.69
C PHE A 75 -5.57 -40.03 -5.05
N LEU A 76 -6.73 -40.66 -4.96
CA LEU A 76 -6.89 -42.08 -5.30
C LEU A 76 -6.65 -42.37 -6.80
N ASP A 77 -7.08 -41.45 -7.67
CA ASP A 77 -6.90 -41.61 -9.11
C ASP A 77 -5.41 -41.44 -9.50
N ARG A 78 -4.72 -40.46 -8.89
CA ARG A 78 -3.26 -40.32 -9.06
C ARG A 78 -2.48 -41.53 -8.55
N GLN A 79 -2.89 -42.18 -7.47
CA GLN A 79 -2.26 -43.43 -7.00
C GLN A 79 -2.40 -44.56 -8.01
N LYS A 80 -3.56 -44.70 -8.66
CA LYS A 80 -3.76 -45.73 -9.70
C LYS A 80 -2.89 -45.50 -10.96
N GLU A 81 -2.66 -44.23 -11.32
CA GLU A 81 -1.80 -43.87 -12.44
C GLU A 81 -0.30 -44.05 -12.13
N ASN A 82 0.12 -43.81 -10.88
CA ASN A 82 1.51 -43.91 -10.45
C ASN A 82 2.00 -45.35 -10.24
N ASP A 83 1.12 -46.33 -10.06
CA ASP A 83 1.51 -47.76 -10.06
C ASP A 83 2.09 -48.21 -11.42
N SER A 84 2.01 -47.39 -12.46
CA SER A 84 2.50 -47.65 -13.81
C SER A 84 3.77 -46.87 -14.22
N LYS A 85 4.30 -46.00 -13.38
CA LYS A 85 5.51 -45.18 -13.68
C LYS A 85 6.40 -45.06 -12.45
N GLU A 86 7.68 -45.43 -12.61
CA GLU A 86 8.74 -45.24 -11.63
C GLU A 86 8.75 -43.82 -11.06
N ASN A 87 8.61 -43.72 -9.73
CA ASN A 87 8.92 -42.64 -8.82
C ASN A 87 9.52 -41.34 -9.43
N GLN A 88 8.69 -40.44 -9.89
CA GLN A 88 9.01 -39.04 -9.78
C GLN A 88 8.39 -38.57 -8.47
N PHE A 89 9.20 -38.02 -7.55
CA PHE A 89 8.73 -37.41 -6.34
C PHE A 89 7.67 -36.37 -6.71
N ALA A 90 6.42 -36.59 -6.30
CA ALA A 90 5.38 -35.57 -6.40
C ALA A 90 5.94 -34.26 -5.80
N GLU A 91 5.80 -33.16 -6.49
CA GLU A 91 6.16 -31.87 -5.91
C GLU A 91 5.46 -31.73 -4.56
N LEU A 92 6.14 -31.19 -3.56
CA LEU A 92 5.57 -30.99 -2.22
C LEU A 92 4.18 -30.33 -2.28
N ALA A 93 3.98 -29.43 -3.24
CA ALA A 93 2.70 -28.76 -3.49
C ALA A 93 1.54 -29.71 -3.84
N ASP A 94 1.84 -30.90 -4.36
CA ASP A 94 0.85 -31.91 -4.78
C ASP A 94 0.48 -32.90 -3.67
N LEU A 95 1.16 -32.83 -2.54
CA LEU A 95 0.80 -33.67 -1.39
C LEU A 95 -0.61 -33.30 -0.89
N PRO A 96 -1.41 -34.26 -0.45
CA PRO A 96 -2.79 -34.05 0.02
C PRO A 96 -2.90 -32.95 1.08
N TYR A 97 -1.91 -32.83 1.97
CA TYR A 97 -1.85 -31.80 3.00
C TYR A 97 -1.86 -30.37 2.41
N PHE A 98 -0.98 -30.06 1.45
CA PHE A 98 -0.90 -28.73 0.85
C PHE A 98 -2.09 -28.45 -0.08
N THR A 99 -2.53 -29.47 -0.81
CA THR A 99 -3.73 -29.37 -1.64
C THR A 99 -4.95 -29.06 -0.78
N TRP A 100 -5.13 -29.77 0.33
CA TRP A 100 -6.24 -29.54 1.24
C TRP A 100 -6.22 -28.13 1.85
N ILE A 101 -5.09 -27.67 2.36
CA ILE A 101 -4.95 -26.32 2.94
C ILE A 101 -5.27 -25.25 1.91
N ARG A 102 -4.73 -25.36 0.70
CA ARG A 102 -4.96 -24.43 -0.39
C ARG A 102 -6.43 -24.37 -0.80
N GLU A 103 -7.05 -25.50 -1.01
CA GLU A 103 -8.46 -25.58 -1.42
C GLU A 103 -9.40 -25.14 -0.29
N TYR A 104 -9.09 -25.48 0.97
CA TYR A 104 -9.85 -25.01 2.13
C TYR A 104 -9.81 -23.48 2.23
N TYR A 105 -8.63 -22.89 2.14
CA TYR A 105 -8.47 -21.45 2.18
C TYR A 105 -9.25 -20.77 1.04
N LYS A 106 -9.14 -21.26 -0.17
CA LYS A 106 -9.86 -20.75 -1.35
C LYS A 106 -11.37 -20.88 -1.20
N THR A 107 -11.85 -22.02 -0.76
CA THR A 107 -13.28 -22.24 -0.52
C THR A 107 -13.81 -21.31 0.56
N TYR A 108 -13.07 -21.17 1.67
CA TYR A 108 -13.44 -20.28 2.77
C TYR A 108 -13.47 -18.83 2.38
N THR A 109 -12.47 -18.34 1.65
CA THR A 109 -12.41 -16.94 1.21
C THR A 109 -13.54 -16.60 0.25
N ASN A 110 -13.83 -17.47 -0.70
CA ASN A 110 -14.93 -17.28 -1.65
C ASN A 110 -16.29 -17.32 -0.95
N TRP A 111 -16.47 -18.29 -0.06
CA TRP A 111 -17.70 -18.42 0.72
C TRP A 111 -17.92 -17.18 1.59
N MET A 112 -16.92 -16.71 2.32
CA MET A 112 -17.03 -15.52 3.17
C MET A 112 -17.39 -14.27 2.36
N GLU A 113 -16.75 -14.07 1.21
CA GLU A 113 -17.06 -12.95 0.33
C GLU A 113 -18.50 -13.01 -0.16
N GLN A 114 -18.98 -14.19 -0.56
CA GLN A 114 -20.35 -14.39 -0.98
C GLN A 114 -21.33 -14.09 0.16
N GLN A 115 -21.09 -14.61 1.37
CA GLN A 115 -21.96 -14.36 2.51
C GLN A 115 -22.06 -12.87 2.87
N ILE A 116 -20.96 -12.12 2.78
CA ILE A 116 -20.98 -10.66 3.01
C ILE A 116 -21.84 -9.98 1.92
N ARG A 117 -21.67 -10.34 0.67
CA ARG A 117 -22.45 -9.74 -0.45
C ARG A 117 -23.94 -10.04 -0.37
N ASP A 118 -24.28 -11.27 0.05
CA ASP A 118 -25.68 -11.74 0.13
C ASP A 118 -26.36 -11.30 1.44
N THR A 119 -25.64 -10.65 2.37
CA THR A 119 -26.21 -10.22 3.64
C THR A 119 -27.35 -9.22 3.42
N SER A 120 -28.53 -9.54 3.95
CA SER A 120 -29.68 -8.65 3.94
C SER A 120 -29.66 -7.67 5.12
N GLY A 121 -30.32 -6.51 4.95
CA GLY A 121 -30.49 -5.53 6.03
C GLY A 121 -29.30 -4.60 6.30
N VAL A 122 -28.28 -4.63 5.43
CA VAL A 122 -27.16 -3.67 5.43
C VAL A 122 -27.04 -2.97 4.07
N SER A 123 -26.47 -1.77 4.06
CA SER A 123 -26.28 -1.02 2.82
C SER A 123 -25.16 -1.60 1.96
N GLU A 124 -25.19 -1.37 0.64
CA GLU A 124 -24.13 -1.81 -0.27
C GLU A 124 -22.75 -1.26 0.16
N LYS A 125 -22.70 -0.01 0.63
CA LYS A 125 -21.45 0.57 1.15
C LYS A 125 -20.85 -0.22 2.32
N ILE A 126 -21.68 -0.69 3.24
CA ILE A 126 -21.24 -1.53 4.36
C ILE A 126 -20.72 -2.87 3.86
N LYS A 127 -21.37 -3.48 2.84
CA LYS A 127 -20.93 -4.73 2.24
C LYS A 127 -19.58 -4.58 1.54
N GLU A 128 -19.38 -3.50 0.77
CA GLU A 128 -18.11 -3.19 0.13
C GLU A 128 -16.99 -3.02 1.15
N ASP A 129 -17.21 -2.22 2.19
CA ASP A 129 -16.22 -2.00 3.25
C ASP A 129 -15.93 -3.29 4.02
N ALA A 130 -16.94 -4.10 4.33
CA ALA A 130 -16.79 -5.40 4.99
C ALA A 130 -16.03 -6.40 4.10
N SER A 131 -16.33 -6.49 2.81
CA SER A 131 -15.60 -7.31 1.85
C SER A 131 -14.14 -6.88 1.76
N PHE A 132 -13.87 -5.58 1.66
CA PHE A 132 -12.50 -5.06 1.63
C PHE A 132 -11.70 -5.50 2.87
N TRP A 133 -12.21 -5.24 4.07
CA TRP A 133 -11.51 -5.59 5.30
C TRP A 133 -11.41 -7.09 5.53
N SER A 134 -12.45 -7.85 5.21
CA SER A 134 -12.41 -9.32 5.23
C SER A 134 -11.29 -9.85 4.34
N ASN A 135 -11.20 -9.35 3.10
CA ASN A 135 -10.15 -9.76 2.17
C ASN A 135 -8.75 -9.39 2.65
N GLN A 136 -8.56 -8.22 3.31
CA GLN A 136 -7.27 -7.86 3.93
C GLN A 136 -6.89 -8.86 5.03
N MET A 137 -7.82 -9.18 5.92
CA MET A 137 -7.57 -10.13 7.01
C MET A 137 -7.29 -11.55 6.49
N LEU A 138 -8.11 -12.01 5.55
CA LEU A 138 -7.93 -13.33 4.93
C LEU A 138 -6.61 -13.42 4.16
N SER A 139 -6.22 -12.36 3.45
CA SER A 139 -4.91 -12.31 2.77
C SER A 139 -3.74 -12.41 3.76
N ALA A 140 -3.84 -11.78 4.93
CA ALA A 140 -2.85 -11.93 5.98
C ALA A 140 -2.77 -13.37 6.52
N LEU A 141 -3.89 -14.10 6.53
CA LEU A 141 -3.99 -15.51 6.94
C LEU A 141 -3.72 -16.50 5.80
N SER A 142 -3.34 -16.02 4.61
CA SER A 142 -3.03 -16.90 3.49
C SER A 142 -2.00 -17.96 3.86
N PRO A 143 -2.22 -19.23 3.50
CA PRO A 143 -1.26 -20.30 3.75
C PRO A 143 0.15 -20.03 3.22
N ASN A 144 0.26 -19.25 2.15
CA ASN A 144 1.55 -18.88 1.57
C ASN A 144 2.40 -17.95 2.48
N ASN A 145 1.79 -17.34 3.48
CA ASN A 145 2.50 -16.47 4.43
C ASN A 145 3.21 -17.24 5.56
N TYR A 146 2.96 -18.53 5.69
CA TYR A 146 3.47 -19.33 6.81
C TYR A 146 4.34 -20.48 6.32
N PHE A 147 5.50 -20.65 6.96
CA PHE A 147 6.49 -21.65 6.58
C PHE A 147 5.90 -23.06 6.43
N TRP A 148 5.11 -23.52 7.41
CA TRP A 148 4.59 -24.89 7.44
C TRP A 148 3.47 -25.19 6.44
N THR A 149 2.89 -24.16 5.86
CA THR A 149 1.78 -24.27 4.90
C THR A 149 2.15 -23.80 3.50
N ASN A 150 3.39 -23.30 3.34
CA ASN A 150 3.94 -22.89 2.05
C ASN A 150 4.95 -23.93 1.52
N PRO A 151 4.58 -24.74 0.51
CA PRO A 151 5.47 -25.78 -0.03
C PRO A 151 6.74 -25.20 -0.67
N GLU A 152 6.69 -23.99 -1.25
CA GLU A 152 7.88 -23.34 -1.81
C GLU A 152 8.88 -22.96 -0.72
N ALA A 153 8.40 -22.46 0.42
CA ALA A 153 9.26 -22.12 1.55
C ALA A 153 9.93 -23.38 2.14
N ILE A 154 9.20 -24.50 2.22
CA ILE A 154 9.75 -25.78 2.69
C ILE A 154 10.76 -26.34 1.69
N ASN A 155 10.46 -26.30 0.38
CA ASN A 155 11.41 -26.72 -0.66
C ASN A 155 12.70 -25.90 -0.60
N ALA A 156 12.60 -24.58 -0.51
CA ALA A 156 13.76 -23.69 -0.38
C ALA A 156 14.57 -24.01 0.90
N PHE A 157 13.91 -24.33 2.00
CA PHE A 157 14.57 -24.76 3.23
C PHE A 157 15.34 -26.09 3.04
N ILE A 158 14.73 -27.08 2.40
CA ILE A 158 15.34 -28.39 2.15
C ILE A 158 16.53 -28.25 1.19
N GLU A 159 16.35 -27.59 0.06
CA GLU A 159 17.39 -27.36 -0.97
C GLU A 159 18.59 -26.59 -0.41
N SER A 160 18.33 -25.56 0.42
CA SER A 160 19.39 -24.77 1.05
C SER A 160 19.99 -25.43 2.30
N LYS A 161 19.53 -26.63 2.68
CA LYS A 161 19.93 -27.32 3.93
C LYS A 161 19.73 -26.43 5.18
N GLY A 162 18.67 -25.65 5.20
CA GLY A 162 18.29 -24.77 6.31
C GLY A 162 18.87 -23.36 6.25
N GLU A 163 19.73 -23.03 5.27
CA GLU A 163 20.38 -21.71 5.18
C GLU A 163 19.36 -20.58 5.00
N THR A 164 18.26 -20.79 4.28
CA THR A 164 17.21 -19.77 4.12
C THR A 164 16.61 -19.35 5.46
N LEU A 165 16.33 -20.30 6.35
CA LEU A 165 15.79 -20.00 7.68
C LEU A 165 16.82 -19.29 8.55
N ARG A 166 18.10 -19.74 8.51
CA ARG A 166 19.19 -19.11 9.25
C ARG A 166 19.39 -17.64 8.82
N HIS A 167 19.42 -17.38 7.51
CA HIS A 167 19.54 -16.02 6.98
C HIS A 167 18.31 -15.18 7.32
N GLY A 168 17.10 -15.74 7.20
CA GLY A 168 15.87 -15.04 7.57
C GLY A 168 15.86 -14.63 9.04
N LEU A 169 16.26 -15.53 9.95
CA LEU A 169 16.39 -15.21 11.37
C LEU A 169 17.46 -14.13 11.63
N GLN A 170 18.59 -14.21 10.96
CA GLN A 170 19.64 -13.20 11.08
C GLN A 170 19.18 -11.83 10.59
N ASN A 171 18.47 -11.77 9.46
CA ASN A 171 17.92 -10.52 8.94
C ASN A 171 16.88 -9.95 9.92
N TRP A 172 15.98 -10.77 10.44
CA TRP A 172 15.00 -10.35 11.43
C TRP A 172 15.66 -9.78 12.70
N LEU A 173 16.70 -10.43 13.23
CA LEU A 173 17.46 -9.92 14.38
C LEU A 173 18.12 -8.58 14.06
N ASN A 174 18.72 -8.44 12.88
CA ASN A 174 19.34 -7.18 12.45
C ASN A 174 18.30 -6.05 12.35
N ASP A 175 17.10 -6.35 11.84
CA ASP A 175 16.01 -5.37 11.74
C ASP A 175 15.53 -4.95 13.14
N GLN A 176 15.42 -5.89 14.10
CA GLN A 176 15.08 -5.56 15.49
C GLN A 176 16.12 -4.62 16.13
N MET A 177 17.42 -4.80 15.83
CA MET A 177 18.48 -3.92 16.31
C MET A 177 18.43 -2.51 15.68
N ARG A 178 17.64 -2.33 14.61
CA ARG A 178 17.45 -1.06 13.88
C ARG A 178 16.05 -0.48 14.09
N ASP A 179 15.49 -0.55 15.27
CA ASP A 179 14.13 -0.09 15.61
C ASP A 179 13.01 -0.83 14.85
N GLY A 180 13.25 -2.09 14.44
CA GLY A 180 12.27 -2.94 13.78
C GLY A 180 11.98 -2.59 12.31
N LEU A 181 12.78 -1.72 11.70
CA LEU A 181 12.64 -1.36 10.28
C LEU A 181 13.48 -2.28 9.39
N PRO A 182 12.90 -2.93 8.37
CA PRO A 182 13.65 -3.77 7.44
C PRO A 182 14.65 -2.94 6.64
N GLU A 183 15.81 -3.53 6.34
CA GLU A 183 16.78 -2.91 5.46
C GLU A 183 16.32 -3.02 4.01
N MET A 184 15.87 -1.90 3.45
CA MET A 184 15.35 -1.84 2.09
C MET A 184 16.45 -1.72 1.03
N VAL A 185 17.63 -1.19 1.39
CA VAL A 185 18.72 -0.91 0.46
C VAL A 185 20.03 -0.70 1.21
N ASP A 186 21.14 -1.16 0.63
CA ASP A 186 22.47 -0.80 1.10
C ASP A 186 22.77 0.68 0.81
N LYS A 187 22.60 1.52 1.84
CA LYS A 187 22.79 2.98 1.74
C LYS A 187 24.24 3.38 1.51
N THR A 188 25.21 2.50 1.77
CA THR A 188 26.64 2.79 1.57
C THR A 188 27.00 2.97 0.11
N GLN A 189 26.17 2.43 -0.79
CA GLN A 189 26.35 2.53 -2.24
C GLN A 189 25.92 3.89 -2.82
N PHE A 190 25.29 4.76 -2.02
CA PHE A 190 24.67 5.99 -2.51
C PHE A 190 25.19 7.21 -1.79
N GLN A 191 25.68 8.19 -2.58
CA GLN A 191 26.19 9.47 -2.08
C GLN A 191 25.59 10.63 -2.88
N VAL A 192 24.90 11.53 -2.19
CA VAL A 192 24.36 12.76 -2.78
C VAL A 192 25.52 13.68 -3.18
N GLY A 193 25.48 14.19 -4.42
CA GLY A 193 26.59 14.95 -5.01
C GLY A 193 27.74 14.07 -5.55
N GLY A 194 27.76 12.77 -5.23
CA GLY A 194 28.67 11.77 -5.76
C GLY A 194 28.04 10.99 -6.93
N ASN A 195 27.19 10.03 -6.62
CA ASN A 195 26.49 9.24 -7.62
C ASN A 195 24.96 9.45 -7.66
N LEU A 196 24.43 10.33 -6.79
CA LEU A 196 23.07 10.87 -6.83
C LEU A 196 23.14 12.39 -6.89
N ALA A 197 22.15 13.04 -7.54
CA ALA A 197 22.06 14.50 -7.67
C ALA A 197 23.33 15.12 -8.25
N ASN A 198 23.79 14.57 -9.39
CA ASN A 198 25.07 14.97 -10.00
C ASN A 198 24.97 16.22 -10.90
N THR A 199 23.78 16.65 -11.28
CA THR A 199 23.64 17.82 -12.14
C THR A 199 24.15 19.05 -11.39
N PRO A 200 25.14 19.80 -11.93
CA PRO A 200 25.71 20.93 -11.25
C PRO A 200 24.68 22.02 -10.96
N GLY A 201 24.69 22.56 -9.73
CA GLY A 201 23.77 23.59 -9.30
C GLY A 201 24.18 24.21 -7.98
N LYS A 202 23.53 25.31 -7.60
CA LYS A 202 23.79 26.03 -6.36
C LYS A 202 22.49 26.42 -5.68
N VAL A 203 22.49 26.39 -4.34
CA VAL A 203 21.42 26.99 -3.56
C VAL A 203 21.54 28.50 -3.68
N ILE A 204 20.51 29.13 -4.26
CA ILE A 204 20.51 30.59 -4.53
C ILE A 204 19.57 31.36 -3.61
N PHE A 205 18.69 30.66 -2.91
CA PHE A 205 17.78 31.21 -1.93
C PHE A 205 17.47 30.19 -0.84
N ARG A 206 17.22 30.67 0.38
CA ARG A 206 16.83 29.85 1.52
C ARG A 206 15.85 30.62 2.41
N ASN A 207 14.83 29.88 2.91
CA ASN A 207 13.98 30.36 4.01
C ASN A 207 13.80 29.23 5.04
N GLU A 208 12.85 29.36 5.96
CA GLU A 208 12.58 28.38 7.02
C GLU A 208 12.07 27.01 6.49
N LEU A 209 11.55 26.95 5.26
CA LEU A 209 10.88 25.78 4.70
C LEU A 209 11.57 25.18 3.48
N ILE A 210 12.25 26.02 2.67
CA ILE A 210 12.89 25.58 1.42
C ILE A 210 14.32 26.10 1.26
N GLU A 211 15.10 25.35 0.47
CA GLU A 211 16.23 25.82 -0.30
C GLU A 211 15.86 25.78 -1.79
N LEU A 212 16.14 26.84 -2.51
CA LEU A 212 15.92 26.90 -3.95
C LEU A 212 17.25 26.68 -4.67
N ILE A 213 17.32 25.62 -5.48
CA ILE A 213 18.50 25.25 -6.24
C ILE A 213 18.33 25.75 -7.66
N GLN A 214 19.31 26.55 -8.14
CA GLN A 214 19.45 26.87 -9.56
C GLN A 214 20.52 25.99 -10.15
N TYR A 215 20.20 25.30 -11.25
CA TYR A 215 21.15 24.45 -11.97
C TYR A 215 21.97 25.25 -12.98
N GLU A 216 23.24 24.85 -13.16
CA GLU A 216 24.16 25.52 -14.07
C GLU A 216 23.74 25.26 -15.51
N PRO A 217 23.80 26.26 -16.41
CA PRO A 217 23.44 26.09 -17.82
C PRO A 217 24.46 25.19 -18.51
N MET A 218 23.97 24.32 -19.40
CA MET A 218 24.82 23.43 -20.21
C MET A 218 24.94 23.92 -21.68
N THR A 219 24.29 25.02 -21.99
CA THR A 219 24.29 25.64 -23.31
C THR A 219 24.84 27.07 -23.25
N LYS A 220 25.36 27.59 -24.38
CA LYS A 220 25.88 28.98 -24.43
C LYS A 220 24.78 30.03 -24.25
N GLU A 221 23.59 29.72 -24.71
CA GLU A 221 22.40 30.55 -24.61
C GLU A 221 21.30 29.75 -23.92
N VAL A 222 20.41 30.42 -23.21
CA VAL A 222 19.29 29.79 -22.50
C VAL A 222 17.97 30.43 -22.93
N HIS A 223 16.89 29.68 -22.78
CA HIS A 223 15.54 30.20 -23.01
C HIS A 223 15.21 31.35 -22.04
N GLU A 224 14.49 32.36 -22.52
CA GLU A 224 14.10 33.53 -21.73
C GLU A 224 13.24 33.16 -20.51
N ILE A 225 12.35 32.19 -20.66
CA ILE A 225 11.41 31.81 -19.62
C ILE A 225 12.01 30.64 -18.81
N PRO A 226 12.30 30.82 -17.51
CA PRO A 226 12.84 29.76 -16.66
C PRO A 226 11.77 28.76 -16.25
N ILE A 227 12.20 27.60 -15.79
CA ILE A 227 11.34 26.55 -15.22
C ILE A 227 11.55 26.48 -13.70
N VAL A 228 10.46 26.57 -12.92
CA VAL A 228 10.46 26.31 -11.48
C VAL A 228 9.76 24.98 -11.20
N ILE A 229 10.45 24.07 -10.57
CA ILE A 229 9.96 22.73 -10.26
C ILE A 229 9.64 22.64 -8.76
N THR A 230 8.41 22.22 -8.47
CA THR A 230 7.90 21.94 -7.12
C THR A 230 7.79 20.41 -6.95
N PRO A 231 8.82 19.75 -6.38
CA PRO A 231 8.75 18.33 -6.08
C PRO A 231 7.91 18.06 -4.83
N PRO A 232 7.53 16.81 -4.55
CA PRO A 232 6.81 16.46 -3.33
C PRO A 232 7.70 16.64 -2.09
N TRP A 233 7.14 17.17 -1.01
CA TRP A 233 7.86 17.33 0.28
C TRP A 233 8.10 16.02 1.04
N ILE A 234 7.44 14.93 0.65
CA ILE A 234 7.67 13.60 1.21
C ILE A 234 8.88 12.89 0.58
N ASN A 235 9.42 13.42 -0.51
CA ASN A 235 10.61 12.92 -1.20
C ASN A 235 11.72 13.96 -1.22
N LYS A 236 12.93 13.51 -1.52
CA LYS A 236 14.06 14.40 -1.75
C LYS A 236 13.97 15.06 -3.13
N PHE A 237 14.47 16.31 -3.25
CA PHE A 237 14.48 17.03 -4.52
C PHE A 237 15.11 16.22 -5.67
N TYR A 238 16.12 15.40 -5.37
CA TYR A 238 16.87 14.61 -6.33
C TYR A 238 16.14 13.39 -6.88
N ILE A 239 14.88 13.17 -6.52
CA ILE A 239 14.05 12.16 -7.23
C ILE A 239 13.95 12.49 -8.73
N LEU A 240 14.09 13.75 -9.10
CA LEU A 240 14.12 14.24 -10.48
C LEU A 240 15.56 14.37 -11.02
N ASP A 241 16.58 14.01 -10.23
CA ASP A 241 18.00 14.07 -10.60
C ASP A 241 18.78 12.88 -10.00
N LEU A 242 18.32 11.65 -10.24
CA LEU A 242 18.88 10.45 -9.62
C LEU A 242 20.28 10.13 -10.13
N LYS A 243 20.47 10.09 -11.47
CA LYS A 243 21.76 9.83 -12.14
C LYS A 243 21.69 10.33 -13.57
N PRO A 244 22.84 10.54 -14.27
CA PRO A 244 22.85 11.17 -15.61
C PRO A 244 21.84 10.60 -16.62
N LYS A 245 21.71 9.28 -16.70
CA LYS A 245 20.73 8.62 -17.61
C LYS A 245 19.27 8.64 -17.07
N LYS A 246 19.05 9.09 -15.83
CA LYS A 246 17.75 9.16 -15.16
C LYS A 246 17.63 10.49 -14.40
N SER A 247 17.98 11.58 -15.06
CA SER A 247 17.82 12.95 -14.56
C SER A 247 16.92 13.73 -15.51
N PHE A 248 15.76 14.10 -15.00
CA PHE A 248 14.86 15.02 -15.69
C PHE A 248 15.44 16.42 -15.71
N VAL A 249 16.10 16.84 -14.62
CA VAL A 249 16.76 18.15 -14.51
C VAL A 249 17.87 18.28 -15.55
N LEU A 250 18.76 17.29 -15.65
CA LEU A 250 19.84 17.28 -16.64
C LEU A 250 19.30 17.37 -18.06
N ASN A 251 18.20 16.67 -18.35
CA ASN A 251 17.57 16.75 -19.66
C ASN A 251 17.09 18.17 -19.99
N LEU A 252 16.48 18.87 -19.04
CA LEU A 252 16.02 20.24 -19.24
C LEU A 252 17.16 21.23 -19.45
N VAL A 253 18.20 21.19 -18.58
CA VAL A 253 19.35 22.13 -18.73
C VAL A 253 20.15 21.85 -19.99
N SER A 254 20.22 20.60 -20.44
CA SER A 254 20.87 20.26 -21.71
C SER A 254 20.13 20.80 -22.94
N GLN A 255 18.85 21.09 -22.80
CA GLN A 255 18.01 21.73 -23.83
C GLN A 255 17.96 23.27 -23.71
N GLY A 256 18.78 23.86 -22.84
CA GLY A 256 18.89 25.30 -22.68
C GLY A 256 17.87 25.95 -21.75
N TYR A 257 17.15 25.18 -20.93
CA TYR A 257 16.29 25.77 -19.93
C TYR A 257 17.08 26.18 -18.67
N THR A 258 16.78 27.35 -18.14
CA THR A 258 17.17 27.73 -16.77
C THR A 258 16.23 27.04 -15.79
N VAL A 259 16.75 26.12 -14.97
CA VAL A 259 15.95 25.28 -14.08
C VAL A 259 16.18 25.61 -12.62
N PHE A 260 15.10 25.82 -11.90
CA PHE A 260 15.07 25.97 -10.46
C PHE A 260 14.29 24.81 -9.83
N VAL A 261 14.80 24.22 -8.75
CA VAL A 261 14.13 23.13 -8.03
C VAL A 261 14.04 23.45 -6.55
N ILE A 262 12.87 23.30 -5.99
CA ILE A 262 12.67 23.41 -4.54
C ILE A 262 13.23 22.17 -3.84
N SER A 263 14.10 22.38 -2.87
CA SER A 263 14.51 21.38 -1.88
C SER A 263 13.79 21.67 -0.56
N TRP A 264 12.86 20.79 -0.19
CA TRP A 264 12.09 20.95 1.03
C TRP A 264 12.90 20.57 2.26
N LYS A 265 12.75 21.34 3.33
CA LYS A 265 13.26 20.98 4.65
C LYS A 265 12.56 19.73 5.16
N ASN A 266 13.32 18.79 5.73
CA ASN A 266 12.71 17.62 6.36
C ASN A 266 11.89 18.07 7.58
N PRO A 267 10.65 17.54 7.74
CA PRO A 267 9.82 17.88 8.89
C PRO A 267 10.51 17.57 10.22
N THR A 268 10.41 18.51 11.17
CA THR A 268 10.88 18.35 12.55
C THR A 268 9.70 18.50 13.51
N LYS A 269 9.88 18.18 14.79
CA LYS A 269 8.81 18.33 15.80
C LYS A 269 8.35 19.79 15.94
N GLU A 270 9.24 20.75 15.73
CA GLU A 270 8.95 22.18 15.78
C GLU A 270 8.02 22.64 14.65
N MET A 271 8.04 21.94 13.53
CA MET A 271 7.21 22.21 12.35
C MET A 271 5.77 21.66 12.47
N ARG A 272 5.38 21.11 13.63
CA ARG A 272 4.04 20.54 13.84
C ARG A 272 2.86 21.46 13.52
N ASN A 273 3.06 22.76 13.55
CA ASN A 273 2.06 23.77 13.26
C ASN A 273 2.21 24.40 11.87
N THR A 274 3.18 23.94 11.05
CA THR A 274 3.35 24.40 9.67
C THR A 274 2.14 23.98 8.85
N SER A 275 1.44 24.95 8.32
CA SER A 275 0.17 24.75 7.60
C SER A 275 0.39 24.55 6.09
N MET A 276 -0.68 24.21 5.38
CA MET A 276 -0.67 24.14 3.92
C MET A 276 -0.43 25.53 3.31
N ASP A 277 -0.91 26.58 3.95
CA ASP A 277 -0.67 27.97 3.51
C ASP A 277 0.81 28.33 3.59
N ASP A 278 1.52 27.90 4.66
CA ASP A 278 2.96 28.10 4.77
C ASP A 278 3.70 27.40 3.62
N TYR A 279 3.33 26.14 3.32
CA TYR A 279 3.90 25.41 2.19
C TYR A 279 3.65 26.12 0.86
N LEU A 280 2.48 26.72 0.69
CA LEU A 280 2.09 27.42 -0.53
C LEU A 280 2.87 28.75 -0.70
N PHE A 281 2.87 29.59 0.33
CA PHE A 281 3.47 30.91 0.25
C PHE A 281 5.00 30.88 0.34
N LEU A 282 5.57 30.09 1.22
CA LEU A 282 7.03 29.98 1.41
C LEU A 282 7.68 29.02 0.39
N GLY A 283 6.92 28.15 -0.25
CA GLY A 283 7.36 27.21 -1.26
C GLY A 283 7.23 27.74 -2.68
N PRO A 284 6.26 27.26 -3.49
CA PRO A 284 6.18 27.56 -4.92
C PRO A 284 6.02 29.05 -5.23
N LEU A 285 5.21 29.80 -4.48
CA LEU A 285 5.03 31.21 -4.75
C LEU A 285 6.32 32.00 -4.53
N LYS A 286 7.05 31.70 -3.44
CA LYS A 286 8.35 32.34 -3.18
C LYS A 286 9.41 31.90 -4.20
N ALA A 287 9.44 30.65 -4.59
CA ALA A 287 10.37 30.16 -5.61
C ALA A 287 10.15 30.84 -6.97
N ILE A 288 8.90 31.03 -7.38
CA ILE A 288 8.54 31.76 -8.61
C ILE A 288 8.98 33.24 -8.52
N GLU A 289 8.73 33.90 -7.39
CA GLU A 289 9.16 35.29 -7.15
C GLU A 289 10.69 35.41 -7.30
N VAL A 290 11.46 34.54 -6.64
CA VAL A 290 12.93 34.56 -6.68
C VAL A 290 13.46 34.27 -8.08
N ALA A 291 12.88 33.24 -8.76
CA ALA A 291 13.29 32.90 -10.13
C ALA A 291 13.07 34.09 -11.09
N LYS A 292 11.93 34.78 -11.02
CA LYS A 292 11.66 36.01 -11.80
C LYS A 292 12.66 37.13 -11.48
N ALA A 293 12.98 37.30 -10.21
CA ALA A 293 13.92 38.35 -9.80
C ALA A 293 15.34 38.11 -10.35
N ILE A 294 15.79 36.86 -10.37
CA ILE A 294 17.11 36.46 -10.89
C ILE A 294 17.17 36.56 -12.40
N THR A 295 16.20 35.97 -13.10
CA THR A 295 16.22 35.89 -14.57
C THR A 295 15.76 37.15 -15.28
N LYS A 296 15.09 38.05 -14.53
CA LYS A 296 14.40 39.24 -15.08
C LYS A 296 13.24 38.89 -16.04
N SER A 297 12.88 37.63 -16.12
CA SER A 297 11.76 37.18 -16.96
C SER A 297 10.41 37.58 -16.34
N LYS A 298 9.50 38.04 -17.21
CA LYS A 298 8.12 38.37 -16.80
C LYS A 298 7.28 37.12 -16.51
N GLN A 299 7.69 35.98 -17.08
CA GLN A 299 6.96 34.70 -16.99
C GLN A 299 7.86 33.63 -16.42
N VAL A 300 7.24 32.58 -15.89
CA VAL A 300 7.90 31.35 -15.38
C VAL A 300 7.05 30.16 -15.78
N HIS A 301 7.69 29.16 -16.34
CA HIS A 301 7.07 27.83 -16.42
C HIS A 301 7.12 27.19 -15.05
N ALA A 302 5.98 26.80 -14.52
CA ALA A 302 5.91 26.10 -13.23
C ALA A 302 5.51 24.66 -13.44
N MET A 303 6.28 23.74 -12.86
CA MET A 303 6.04 22.31 -12.91
C MET A 303 5.89 21.75 -11.50
N GLY A 304 4.79 21.05 -11.25
CA GLY A 304 4.57 20.30 -10.00
C GLY A 304 4.64 18.79 -10.26
N TYR A 305 5.30 18.06 -9.38
CA TYR A 305 5.41 16.61 -9.46
C TYR A 305 4.74 15.97 -8.25
N CYS A 306 3.84 14.97 -8.47
CA CYS A 306 3.10 14.25 -7.43
C CYS A 306 2.31 15.25 -6.54
N ILE A 307 2.41 15.17 -5.21
CA ILE A 307 1.76 16.09 -4.27
C ILE A 307 2.26 17.56 -4.44
N GLY A 308 3.47 17.75 -4.97
CA GLY A 308 3.95 19.05 -5.40
C GLY A 308 3.10 19.65 -6.53
N GLY A 309 2.49 18.81 -7.39
CA GLY A 309 1.52 19.21 -8.39
C GLY A 309 0.21 19.71 -7.77
N THR A 310 -0.28 19.04 -6.73
CA THR A 310 -1.46 19.49 -5.97
C THR A 310 -1.20 20.86 -5.31
N LEU A 311 -0.04 21.02 -4.67
CA LEU A 311 0.37 22.29 -4.08
C LEU A 311 0.48 23.39 -5.13
N LEU A 312 1.10 23.09 -6.27
CA LEU A 312 1.23 24.06 -7.37
C LEU A 312 -0.14 24.44 -7.95
N ALA A 313 -1.06 23.48 -8.10
CA ALA A 313 -2.44 23.80 -8.53
C ALA A 313 -3.14 24.76 -7.56
N SER A 314 -2.97 24.55 -6.23
CA SER A 314 -3.48 25.45 -5.21
C SER A 314 -2.83 26.84 -5.29
N ALA A 315 -1.50 26.91 -5.54
CA ALA A 315 -0.79 28.16 -5.75
C ALA A 315 -1.31 28.91 -6.99
N MET A 316 -1.58 28.18 -8.09
CA MET A 316 -2.13 28.78 -9.31
C MET A 316 -3.56 29.28 -9.10
N ALA A 317 -4.39 28.55 -8.36
CA ALA A 317 -5.73 28.99 -7.99
C ALA A 317 -5.69 30.31 -7.17
N SER A 318 -4.78 30.40 -6.22
CA SER A 318 -4.54 31.63 -5.43
C SER A 318 -4.11 32.80 -6.32
N LEU A 319 -3.18 32.58 -7.25
CA LEU A 319 -2.72 33.60 -8.20
C LEU A 319 -3.83 34.00 -9.18
N ASN A 320 -4.68 33.11 -9.63
CA ASN A 320 -5.80 33.38 -10.52
C ASN A 320 -6.84 34.25 -9.82
N HIS A 321 -7.14 33.97 -8.55
CA HIS A 321 -8.02 34.82 -7.74
C HIS A 321 -7.50 36.27 -7.66
N CYS A 322 -6.17 36.45 -7.67
CA CYS A 322 -5.51 37.75 -7.70
C CYS A 322 -5.28 38.31 -9.12
N LEU A 323 -5.85 37.72 -10.19
CA LEU A 323 -5.67 38.05 -11.60
C LEU A 323 -4.20 38.04 -12.10
N LEU A 324 -3.35 37.20 -11.48
CA LEU A 324 -1.91 37.12 -11.78
C LEU A 324 -1.53 35.88 -12.62
N TYR A 325 -2.52 35.10 -13.07
CA TYR A 325 -2.30 33.80 -13.65
C TYR A 325 -3.05 33.59 -14.98
N THR A 326 -2.35 33.00 -15.96
CA THR A 326 -2.94 32.34 -17.13
C THR A 326 -2.19 31.02 -17.37
N SER A 327 -2.85 29.87 -17.27
CA SER A 327 -2.27 28.60 -17.63
C SER A 327 -3.29 27.73 -18.35
N PRO A 328 -2.95 27.16 -19.51
CA PRO A 328 -3.71 26.02 -20.02
C PRO A 328 -3.46 24.81 -19.11
N SER A 329 -4.52 24.14 -18.72
CA SER A 329 -4.44 22.82 -18.11
C SER A 329 -4.17 21.77 -19.19
N PRO A 330 -3.33 20.74 -18.96
CA PRO A 330 -3.19 19.63 -19.91
C PRO A 330 -4.49 18.85 -20.12
N ARG A 331 -5.55 19.18 -19.39
CA ARG A 331 -6.88 18.56 -19.50
C ARG A 331 -7.90 19.44 -20.24
N ASP A 332 -7.53 20.63 -20.61
CA ASP A 332 -8.30 21.53 -21.49
C ASP A 332 -7.88 21.32 -22.94
#